data_761012dad8e48501daaf2ba493e6a205
#
_entry.id   761012dad8e48501daaf2ba493e6a205
#
_cell.length_a   1.000
_cell.length_b   1.000
_cell.length_c   1.000
_cell.angle_alpha   90.00
_cell.angle_beta   90.00
_cell.angle_gamma   90.00
#
_symmetry.space_group_name_H-M   'P 1'
#
loop_
_entity.id
_entity.type
_entity.pdbx_description
1 polymer ?
#
loop_
_entity_poly.entity_id
_entity_poly.type
_entity_poly.pdbx_seq_one_letter_code
_entity_poly.pdbx_strand_id
1 'polypeptide(L)'
;VYFTSREVIEEALEPARSFLEKMGKTAGLKNFPVHAEIRMDEAGNVTPVEINPMRFGGWCSTADMASYAYDFNPYEYYFQNKKPDWEHHLQQKEDDLYCIIILDNNSGINEEKIVAFDYQKLISEFKSPLELRKVDYHEYPVFAFLFTRTARNNMEELEKILASNLRSYIVTQ
;
A
#
# COMPACT_ATOMS: atom_id res chain seq x y z
N VAL A 1 7.74 2.86 -0.38
CA VAL A 1 6.47 3.50 -0.70
C VAL A 1 5.74 2.69 -1.76
N TYR A 2 4.48 2.38 -1.50
CA TYR A 2 3.54 1.78 -2.45
C TYR A 2 2.42 2.77 -2.68
N PHE A 3 1.85 2.81 -3.87
CA PHE A 3 0.74 3.69 -4.17
C PHE A 3 -0.26 3.06 -5.13
N THR A 4 -1.46 3.60 -5.15
CA THR A 4 -2.49 3.34 -6.14
C THR A 4 -3.15 4.65 -6.57
N SER A 5 -3.74 4.64 -7.75
CA SER A 5 -4.54 5.75 -8.29
C SER A 5 -5.58 5.19 -9.27
N ARG A 6 -6.47 6.06 -9.73
CA ARG A 6 -7.40 5.73 -10.80
C ARG A 6 -6.67 5.19 -12.04
N GLU A 7 -5.64 5.87 -12.51
CA GLU A 7 -4.84 5.47 -13.67
C GLU A 7 -4.20 4.09 -13.50
N VAL A 8 -3.62 3.80 -12.32
CA VAL A 8 -3.04 2.48 -12.02
C VAL A 8 -4.10 1.37 -12.17
N ILE A 9 -5.32 1.62 -11.69
CA ILE A 9 -6.40 0.64 -11.84
C ILE A 9 -6.85 0.51 -13.30
N GLU A 10 -7.03 1.63 -14.01
CA GLU A 10 -7.46 1.61 -15.41
C GLU A 10 -6.45 0.86 -16.30
N GLU A 11 -5.16 0.99 -16.05
CA GLU A 11 -4.11 0.27 -16.79
C GLU A 11 -3.98 -1.21 -16.37
N ALA A 12 -4.00 -1.49 -15.08
CA ALA A 12 -3.61 -2.81 -14.56
C ALA A 12 -4.79 -3.80 -14.40
N LEU A 13 -6.03 -3.32 -14.31
CA LEU A 13 -7.17 -4.14 -13.90
C LEU A 13 -7.41 -5.34 -14.83
N GLU A 14 -7.52 -5.11 -16.12
CA GLU A 14 -7.84 -6.18 -17.07
C GLU A 14 -6.68 -7.15 -17.30
N PRO A 15 -5.42 -6.70 -17.48
CA PRO A 15 -4.28 -7.62 -17.54
C PRO A 15 -4.13 -8.47 -16.28
N ALA A 16 -4.22 -7.87 -15.09
CA ALA A 16 -4.12 -8.59 -13.82
C ALA A 16 -5.28 -9.56 -13.64
N ARG A 17 -6.52 -9.15 -13.94
CA ARG A 17 -7.71 -10.03 -13.88
C ARG A 17 -7.53 -11.25 -14.78
N SER A 18 -7.17 -11.04 -16.05
CA SER A 18 -6.97 -12.12 -17.02
C SER A 18 -5.92 -13.12 -16.55
N PHE A 19 -4.80 -12.63 -16.03
CA PHE A 19 -3.74 -13.47 -15.46
C PHE A 19 -4.25 -14.29 -14.26
N LEU A 20 -4.89 -13.64 -13.28
CA LEU A 20 -5.39 -14.28 -12.06
C LEU A 20 -6.49 -15.31 -12.33
N GLU A 21 -7.39 -15.02 -13.29
CA GLU A 21 -8.43 -15.99 -13.71
C GLU A 21 -7.82 -17.22 -14.37
N LYS A 22 -6.84 -17.06 -15.24
CA LYS A 22 -6.13 -18.17 -15.88
C LYS A 22 -5.40 -19.01 -14.83
N MET A 23 -4.70 -18.37 -13.90
CA MET A 23 -4.03 -19.03 -12.80
C MET A 23 -5.02 -19.82 -11.93
N GLY A 24 -6.10 -19.18 -11.49
CA GLY A 24 -7.14 -19.80 -10.67
C GLY A 24 -7.77 -21.01 -11.34
N LYS A 25 -8.11 -20.91 -12.64
CA LYS A 25 -8.63 -22.04 -13.43
C LYS A 25 -7.64 -23.19 -13.49
N THR A 26 -6.37 -22.91 -13.76
CA THR A 26 -5.31 -23.93 -13.88
C THR A 26 -5.04 -24.65 -12.56
N ALA A 27 -5.06 -23.92 -11.44
CA ALA A 27 -4.81 -24.46 -10.11
C ALA A 27 -6.08 -25.00 -9.41
N GLY A 28 -7.27 -24.91 -10.03
CA GLY A 28 -8.55 -25.32 -9.45
C GLY A 28 -8.98 -24.47 -8.25
N LEU A 29 -8.52 -23.23 -8.16
CA LEU A 29 -8.74 -22.34 -7.02
C LEU A 29 -10.03 -21.54 -7.18
N LYS A 30 -10.80 -21.36 -6.10
CA LYS A 30 -12.04 -20.61 -6.08
C LYS A 30 -12.27 -19.94 -4.73
N ASN A 31 -12.84 -18.73 -4.77
CA ASN A 31 -13.44 -18.03 -3.63
C ASN A 31 -12.52 -17.89 -2.41
N PHE A 32 -11.30 -17.44 -2.59
CA PHE A 32 -10.42 -17.05 -1.49
C PHE A 32 -9.59 -15.82 -1.85
N PRO A 33 -9.13 -15.04 -0.85
CA PRO A 33 -8.27 -13.89 -1.11
C PRO A 33 -6.89 -14.34 -1.57
N VAL A 34 -6.31 -13.57 -2.47
CA VAL A 34 -4.94 -13.76 -2.93
C VAL A 34 -4.22 -12.42 -2.96
N HIS A 35 -3.02 -12.38 -2.43
CA HIS A 35 -2.08 -11.28 -2.64
C HIS A 35 -1.10 -11.71 -3.72
N ALA A 36 -1.14 -11.04 -4.86
CA ALA A 36 -0.29 -11.33 -5.99
C ALA A 36 0.66 -10.15 -6.26
N GLU A 37 1.95 -10.43 -6.28
CA GLU A 37 2.97 -9.51 -6.76
C GLU A 37 3.26 -9.84 -8.21
N ILE A 38 3.03 -8.88 -9.08
CA ILE A 38 3.17 -9.03 -10.53
C ILE A 38 3.99 -7.89 -11.11
N ARG A 39 4.62 -8.15 -12.23
CA ARG A 39 5.17 -7.12 -13.12
C ARG A 39 4.34 -7.08 -14.39
N MET A 40 4.12 -5.91 -14.91
CA MET A 40 3.46 -5.68 -16.20
C MET A 40 4.39 -4.88 -17.09
N ASP A 41 4.56 -5.32 -18.34
CA ASP A 41 5.32 -4.57 -19.34
C ASP A 41 4.42 -3.56 -20.07
N GLU A 42 5.01 -2.72 -20.93
CA GLU A 42 4.30 -1.72 -21.73
C GLU A 42 3.26 -2.33 -22.70
N ALA A 43 3.38 -3.60 -23.05
CA ALA A 43 2.42 -4.33 -23.88
C ALA A 43 1.28 -4.98 -23.05
N GLY A 44 1.28 -4.81 -21.71
CA GLY A 44 0.30 -5.40 -20.81
C GLY A 44 0.54 -6.88 -20.48
N ASN A 45 1.73 -7.43 -20.81
CA ASN A 45 2.04 -8.79 -20.41
C ASN A 45 2.35 -8.87 -18.92
N VAL A 46 1.67 -9.78 -18.22
CA VAL A 46 1.81 -9.96 -16.78
C VAL A 46 2.76 -11.12 -16.48
N THR A 47 3.75 -10.85 -15.63
CA THR A 47 4.68 -11.84 -15.09
C THR A 47 4.55 -11.89 -13.57
N PRO A 48 4.28 -13.07 -12.97
CA PRO A 48 4.20 -13.18 -11.52
C PRO A 48 5.60 -13.09 -10.88
N VAL A 49 5.67 -12.37 -9.76
CA VAL A 49 6.83 -12.34 -8.87
C VAL A 49 6.57 -13.25 -7.68
N GLU A 50 5.43 -13.05 -7.01
CA GLU A 50 5.01 -13.84 -5.86
C GLU A 50 3.49 -13.98 -5.83
N ILE A 51 3.00 -15.16 -5.45
CA ILE A 51 1.58 -15.42 -5.27
C ILE A 51 1.35 -15.99 -3.86
N ASN A 52 0.66 -15.23 -3.04
CA ASN A 52 0.35 -15.57 -1.66
C ASN A 52 -1.15 -15.84 -1.50
N PRO A 53 -1.58 -17.10 -1.48
CA PRO A 53 -2.97 -17.45 -1.28
C PRO A 53 -3.42 -17.20 0.17
N MET A 54 -4.72 -17.04 0.36
CA MET A 54 -5.39 -16.94 1.66
C MET A 54 -5.01 -15.69 2.48
N ARG A 55 -4.58 -14.60 1.84
CA ARG A 55 -4.31 -13.33 2.51
C ARG A 55 -4.63 -12.10 1.65
N PHE A 56 -4.83 -10.94 2.32
CA PHE A 56 -5.12 -9.64 1.73
C PHE A 56 -3.89 -8.72 1.60
N GLY A 57 -2.70 -9.30 1.57
CA GLY A 57 -1.44 -8.57 1.55
C GLY A 57 -0.72 -8.54 2.89
N GLY A 58 0.53 -8.07 2.89
CA GLY A 58 1.35 -7.94 4.08
C GLY A 58 0.74 -6.96 5.09
N TRP A 59 0.63 -7.34 6.35
CA TRP A 59 0.04 -6.53 7.42
C TRP A 59 -1.37 -6.00 7.11
N CYS A 60 -2.07 -6.61 6.16
CA CYS A 60 -3.36 -6.16 5.62
C CYS A 60 -3.37 -4.75 5.00
N SER A 61 -2.23 -4.11 4.87
CA SER A 61 -2.09 -2.71 4.46
C SER A 61 -2.61 -2.41 3.05
N THR A 62 -2.47 -3.36 2.12
CA THR A 62 -2.95 -3.19 0.73
C THR A 62 -4.47 -3.08 0.67
N ALA A 63 -5.20 -3.89 1.45
CA ALA A 63 -6.66 -3.80 1.51
C ALA A 63 -7.13 -2.50 2.19
N ASP A 64 -6.41 -2.04 3.23
CA ASP A 64 -6.70 -0.77 3.89
C ASP A 64 -6.46 0.41 2.93
N MET A 65 -5.37 0.38 2.15
CA MET A 65 -5.14 1.39 1.10
C MET A 65 -6.27 1.42 0.07
N ALA A 66 -6.79 0.27 -0.34
CA ALA A 66 -7.93 0.20 -1.25
C ALA A 66 -9.19 0.84 -0.64
N SER A 67 -9.40 0.70 0.67
CA SER A 67 -10.50 1.35 1.37
C SER A 67 -10.38 2.88 1.32
N TYR A 68 -9.19 3.42 1.56
CA TYR A 68 -8.97 4.87 1.44
C TYR A 68 -9.09 5.37 0.01
N ALA A 69 -8.56 4.60 -0.94
CA ALA A 69 -8.52 5.03 -2.34
C ALA A 69 -9.88 4.94 -3.05
N TYR A 70 -10.68 3.92 -2.75
CA TYR A 70 -11.84 3.56 -3.56
C TYR A 70 -13.16 3.47 -2.79
N ASP A 71 -13.17 3.85 -1.50
CA ASP A 71 -14.38 3.90 -0.64
C ASP A 71 -15.14 2.58 -0.52
N PHE A 72 -14.42 1.46 -0.58
CA PHE A 72 -14.99 0.17 -0.24
C PHE A 72 -14.03 -0.66 0.62
N ASN A 73 -14.58 -1.44 1.53
CA ASN A 73 -13.79 -2.32 2.38
C ASN A 73 -13.63 -3.70 1.72
N PRO A 74 -12.41 -4.10 1.26
CA PRO A 74 -12.21 -5.39 0.61
C PRO A 74 -12.56 -6.60 1.48
N TYR A 75 -12.41 -6.50 2.81
CA TYR A 75 -12.78 -7.57 3.73
C TYR A 75 -14.30 -7.76 3.76
N GLU A 76 -15.04 -6.67 3.88
CA GLU A 76 -16.50 -6.70 3.87
C GLU A 76 -17.02 -7.28 2.55
N TYR A 77 -16.47 -6.83 1.42
CA TYR A 77 -16.82 -7.32 0.11
C TYR A 77 -16.57 -8.82 -0.02
N TYR A 78 -15.43 -9.30 0.46
CA TYR A 78 -15.10 -10.72 0.45
C TYR A 78 -16.09 -11.55 1.29
N PHE A 79 -16.31 -11.14 2.56
CA PHE A 79 -17.21 -11.90 3.46
C PHE A 79 -18.68 -11.86 3.03
N GLN A 80 -19.09 -10.80 2.34
CA GLN A 80 -20.44 -10.67 1.79
C GLN A 80 -20.56 -11.23 0.37
N ASN A 81 -19.49 -11.82 -0.18
CA ASN A 81 -19.42 -12.28 -1.57
C ASN A 81 -19.84 -11.22 -2.58
N LYS A 82 -19.49 -9.97 -2.31
CA LYS A 82 -19.69 -8.81 -3.20
C LYS A 82 -18.52 -8.66 -4.15
N LYS A 83 -18.77 -8.04 -5.30
CA LYS A 83 -17.73 -7.57 -6.22
C LYS A 83 -17.76 -6.06 -6.26
N PRO A 84 -16.58 -5.38 -6.30
CA PRO A 84 -16.53 -3.95 -6.45
C PRO A 84 -17.04 -3.56 -7.85
N ASP A 85 -17.85 -2.51 -7.89
CA ASP A 85 -18.21 -1.80 -9.11
C ASP A 85 -17.13 -0.76 -9.40
N TRP A 86 -16.11 -1.17 -10.13
CA TRP A 86 -14.98 -0.30 -10.43
C TRP A 86 -15.36 0.96 -11.19
N GLU A 87 -16.34 0.87 -12.10
CA GLU A 87 -16.84 2.04 -12.82
C GLU A 87 -17.37 3.09 -11.83
N HIS A 88 -18.22 2.67 -10.90
CA HIS A 88 -18.74 3.54 -9.85
C HIS A 88 -17.63 4.10 -8.95
N HIS A 89 -16.74 3.24 -8.46
CA HIS A 89 -15.67 3.63 -7.52
C HIS A 89 -14.65 4.59 -8.13
N LEU A 90 -14.43 4.54 -9.45
CA LEU A 90 -13.47 5.40 -10.15
C LEU A 90 -14.06 6.72 -10.67
N GLN A 91 -15.39 6.80 -10.88
CA GLN A 91 -16.04 7.97 -11.49
C GLN A 91 -15.86 9.27 -10.70
N GLN A 92 -15.75 9.19 -9.37
CA GLN A 92 -15.72 10.36 -8.47
C GLN A 92 -14.33 10.65 -7.92
N LYS A 93 -13.30 9.96 -8.41
CA LYS A 93 -11.95 10.11 -7.87
C LYS A 93 -11.13 11.09 -8.71
N GLU A 94 -10.55 12.06 -8.03
CA GLU A 94 -9.44 12.83 -8.57
C GLU A 94 -8.24 11.90 -8.77
N ASP A 95 -7.34 12.25 -9.69
CA ASP A 95 -6.15 11.44 -9.96
C ASP A 95 -5.04 11.70 -8.92
N ASP A 96 -5.41 11.56 -7.66
CA ASP A 96 -4.49 11.61 -6.53
C ASP A 96 -3.86 10.22 -6.30
N LEU A 97 -2.66 10.23 -5.78
CA LEU A 97 -1.98 9.03 -5.32
C LEU A 97 -2.40 8.72 -3.88
N TYR A 98 -2.86 7.52 -3.65
CA TYR A 98 -3.08 6.98 -2.32
C TYR A 98 -1.92 6.05 -1.97
N CYS A 99 -1.19 6.39 -0.94
CA CYS A 99 0.11 5.80 -0.66
C CYS A 99 0.14 5.07 0.68
N ILE A 100 0.93 3.99 0.73
CA ILE A 100 1.42 3.36 1.96
C ILE A 100 2.91 3.62 2.03
N ILE A 101 3.36 4.23 3.11
CA ILE A 101 4.77 4.44 3.41
C ILE A 101 5.13 3.54 4.58
N ILE A 102 5.96 2.54 4.35
CA ILE A 102 6.52 1.70 5.40
C ILE A 102 7.77 2.41 5.91
N LEU A 103 7.77 2.75 7.20
CA LEU A 103 8.85 3.46 7.86
C LEU A 103 9.80 2.46 8.50
N ASP A 104 10.58 1.78 7.66
CA ASP A 104 11.59 0.82 8.11
C ASP A 104 12.76 1.52 8.81
N ASN A 105 13.33 0.89 9.84
CA ASN A 105 14.52 1.39 10.50
C ASN A 105 15.77 1.18 9.61
N ASN A 106 15.94 2.05 8.62
CA ASN A 106 17.12 2.12 7.74
C ASN A 106 18.18 3.14 8.22
N SER A 107 18.02 3.66 9.45
CA SER A 107 18.87 4.68 10.02
C SER A 107 20.28 4.19 10.36
N GLY A 108 20.47 2.88 10.56
CA GLY A 108 21.68 2.29 11.11
C GLY A 108 21.83 2.52 12.62
N ILE A 109 20.77 2.98 13.30
CA ILE A 109 20.70 3.08 14.76
C ILE A 109 20.05 1.81 15.30
N ASN A 110 20.74 1.16 16.25
CA ASN A 110 20.19 -0.01 16.94
C ASN A 110 18.95 0.40 17.76
N GLU A 111 17.90 -0.41 17.69
CA GLU A 111 16.59 -0.19 18.32
C GLU A 111 16.73 0.05 19.84
N GLU A 112 17.65 -0.62 20.51
CA GLU A 112 17.92 -0.46 21.94
C GLU A 112 18.40 0.95 22.34
N LYS A 113 18.96 1.71 21.38
CA LYS A 113 19.42 3.10 21.58
C LYS A 113 18.34 4.13 21.29
N ILE A 114 17.21 3.72 20.74
CA ILE A 114 16.10 4.58 20.37
C ILE A 114 15.22 4.81 21.58
N VAL A 115 15.13 6.06 22.04
CA VAL A 115 14.25 6.47 23.13
C VAL A 115 12.86 6.80 22.64
N ALA A 116 12.77 7.44 21.46
CA ALA A 116 11.52 7.81 20.85
C ALA A 116 11.68 8.03 19.33
N PHE A 117 10.55 7.90 18.63
CA PHE A 117 10.41 8.32 17.24
C PHE A 117 9.42 9.49 17.17
N ASP A 118 9.82 10.60 16.56
CA ASP A 118 9.00 11.80 16.47
C ASP A 118 7.96 11.70 15.34
N TYR A 119 6.88 11.00 15.64
CA TYR A 119 5.76 10.82 14.72
C TYR A 119 5.05 12.13 14.36
N GLN A 120 5.04 13.13 15.28
CA GLN A 120 4.38 14.39 15.03
C GLN A 120 5.13 15.22 13.99
N LYS A 121 6.45 15.26 14.12
CA LYS A 121 7.31 15.90 13.13
C LYS A 121 7.13 15.24 11.76
N LEU A 122 7.18 13.91 11.70
CA LEU A 122 6.99 13.16 10.45
C LEU A 122 5.65 13.50 9.79
N ILE A 123 4.54 13.39 10.52
CA ILE A 123 3.18 13.65 9.98
C ILE A 123 3.07 15.08 9.47
N SER A 124 3.69 16.06 10.15
CA SER A 124 3.61 17.47 9.76
C SER A 124 4.25 17.78 8.42
N GLU A 125 5.03 16.86 7.86
CA GLU A 125 5.67 16.99 6.55
C GLU A 125 4.76 16.53 5.39
N PHE A 126 3.60 15.94 5.70
CA PHE A 126 2.62 15.49 4.71
C PHE A 126 1.39 16.39 4.71
N LYS A 127 0.91 16.74 3.51
CA LYS A 127 -0.25 17.62 3.33
C LYS A 127 -1.57 16.96 3.68
N SER A 128 -1.71 15.68 3.37
CA SER A 128 -2.96 14.93 3.56
C SER A 128 -2.70 13.53 4.13
N PRO A 129 -2.15 13.43 5.35
CA PRO A 129 -2.02 12.15 6.03
C PRO A 129 -3.42 11.61 6.38
N LEU A 130 -3.64 10.32 6.15
CA LEU A 130 -4.92 9.64 6.36
C LEU A 130 -4.93 8.83 7.66
N GLU A 131 -3.88 8.02 7.86
CA GLU A 131 -3.69 7.21 9.06
C GLU A 131 -2.20 7.03 9.34
N LEU A 132 -1.83 7.06 10.61
CA LEU A 132 -0.52 6.57 11.08
C LEU A 132 -0.74 5.37 12.00
N ARG A 133 -0.33 4.20 11.54
CA ARG A 133 -0.35 2.96 12.32
C ARG A 133 1.02 2.68 12.88
N LYS A 134 1.22 3.00 14.16
CA LYS A 134 2.48 2.75 14.87
C LYS A 134 2.73 1.27 15.06
N VAL A 135 3.99 0.87 14.94
CA VAL A 135 4.47 -0.49 15.22
C VAL A 135 5.44 -0.42 16.40
N ASP A 136 5.52 -1.47 17.18
CA ASP A 136 6.54 -1.59 18.21
C ASP A 136 7.89 -1.86 17.54
N TYR A 137 8.68 -0.81 17.41
CA TYR A 137 10.00 -0.87 16.75
C TYR A 137 11.07 -1.58 17.58
N HIS A 138 10.77 -1.97 18.84
CA HIS A 138 11.62 -2.84 19.63
C HIS A 138 11.37 -4.32 19.30
N GLU A 139 10.18 -4.65 18.76
CA GLU A 139 9.82 -6.00 18.34
C GLU A 139 10.02 -6.20 16.82
N TYR A 140 9.77 -5.16 16.03
CA TYR A 140 9.86 -5.20 14.57
C TYR A 140 10.71 -4.04 14.05
N PRO A 141 11.52 -4.22 12.99
CA PRO A 141 12.38 -3.16 12.44
C PRO A 141 11.59 -2.10 11.63
N VAL A 142 10.40 -1.73 12.11
CA VAL A 142 9.46 -0.81 11.47
C VAL A 142 8.90 0.14 12.52
N PHE A 143 8.95 1.46 12.27
CA PHE A 143 8.37 2.46 13.16
C PHE A 143 6.85 2.60 12.99
N ALA A 144 6.39 2.61 11.75
CA ALA A 144 4.96 2.74 11.45
C ALA A 144 4.65 2.43 9.97
N PHE A 145 3.34 2.32 9.70
CA PHE A 145 2.76 2.46 8.36
C PHE A 145 2.04 3.80 8.30
N LEU A 146 2.44 4.67 7.37
CA LEU A 146 1.76 5.92 7.11
C LEU A 146 0.95 5.79 5.82
N PHE A 147 -0.36 6.00 5.93
CA PHE A 147 -1.24 6.15 4.78
C PHE A 147 -1.41 7.64 4.49
N THR A 148 -1.25 8.03 3.25
CA THR A 148 -1.37 9.43 2.83
C THR A 148 -2.00 9.54 1.44
N ARG A 149 -2.67 10.67 1.19
CA ARG A 149 -3.11 11.08 -0.14
C ARG A 149 -2.20 12.20 -0.62
N THR A 150 -1.65 12.06 -1.82
CA THR A 150 -0.71 13.01 -2.41
C THR A 150 -1.17 13.39 -3.81
N ALA A 151 -1.24 14.68 -4.08
CA ALA A 151 -1.56 15.17 -5.42
C ALA A 151 -0.47 14.74 -6.41
N ARG A 152 -0.87 14.13 -7.54
CA ARG A 152 0.05 13.56 -8.53
C ARG A 152 1.02 14.59 -9.11
N ASN A 153 0.61 15.83 -9.21
CA ASN A 153 1.45 16.94 -9.70
C ASN A 153 2.40 17.53 -8.63
N ASN A 154 2.41 16.98 -7.42
CA ASN A 154 3.25 17.46 -6.33
C ASN A 154 3.73 16.30 -5.44
N MET A 155 4.71 15.57 -5.89
CA MET A 155 5.27 14.38 -5.22
C MET A 155 6.43 14.69 -4.26
N GLU A 156 6.73 15.95 -4.00
CA GLU A 156 7.89 16.35 -3.18
C GLU A 156 7.95 15.64 -1.81
N GLU A 157 6.80 15.49 -1.15
CA GLU A 157 6.73 14.81 0.16
C GLU A 157 7.08 13.31 0.07
N LEU A 158 6.70 12.64 -1.04
CA LEU A 158 7.04 11.23 -1.28
C LEU A 158 8.51 11.07 -1.66
N GLU A 159 9.04 11.94 -2.50
CA GLU A 159 10.46 11.95 -2.88
C GLU A 159 11.36 12.19 -1.66
N LYS A 160 10.96 13.13 -0.81
CA LYS A 160 11.67 13.45 0.44
C LYS A 160 11.73 12.25 1.38
N ILE A 161 10.60 11.58 1.63
CA ILE A 161 10.58 10.41 2.53
C ILE A 161 11.31 9.22 1.92
N LEU A 162 11.26 9.01 0.61
CA LEU A 162 12.01 7.95 -0.08
C LEU A 162 13.52 8.14 0.05
N ALA A 163 13.99 9.38 0.01
CA ALA A 163 15.42 9.71 0.18
C ALA A 163 15.86 9.76 1.65
N SER A 164 14.92 9.71 2.60
CA SER A 164 15.20 9.81 4.03
C SER A 164 15.72 8.47 4.59
N ASN A 165 16.71 8.58 5.49
CA ASN A 165 17.11 7.46 6.35
C ASN A 165 16.45 7.50 7.74
N LEU A 166 15.43 8.33 7.90
CA LEU A 166 14.61 8.53 9.10
C LEU A 166 15.36 9.03 10.36
N ARG A 167 16.69 9.27 10.30
CA ARG A 167 17.48 9.72 11.47
C ARG A 167 16.96 11.00 12.10
N SER A 168 16.41 11.90 11.29
CA SER A 168 15.92 13.21 11.76
C SER A 168 14.68 13.10 12.67
N TYR A 169 14.02 11.94 12.71
CA TYR A 169 12.84 11.67 13.54
C TYR A 169 13.18 10.81 14.76
N ILE A 170 14.43 10.30 14.87
CA ILE A 170 14.84 9.41 15.94
C ILE A 170 15.46 10.22 17.07
N VAL A 171 15.02 9.95 18.30
CA VAL A 171 15.61 10.45 19.54
C VAL A 171 16.40 9.30 20.18
N THR A 172 17.68 9.53 20.42
CA THR A 172 18.58 8.59 21.10
C THR A 172 18.93 9.07 22.49
N GLN A 173 19.44 8.15 23.33
CA GLN A 173 20.05 8.49 24.61
C GLN A 173 21.29 9.37 24.43
#